data_8b4319f25d645ea06f52b9fa862a5f0f
#
_entry.id   8b4319f25d645ea06f52b9fa862a5f0f
#
_cell.length_a   1.000
_cell.length_b   1.000
_cell.length_c   1.000
_cell.angle_alpha   90.00
_cell.angle_beta   90.00
_cell.angle_gamma   90.00
#
_symmetry.space_group_name_H-M   'P 1'
#
loop_
_entity.id
_entity.type
_entity.pdbx_description
1 polymer ?
#
loop_
_entity_poly.entity_id
_entity_poly.type
_entity_poly.pdbx_seq_one_letter_code
_entity_poly.pdbx_strand_id
1 'polypeptide(L)'
;EMQRSLVGSEMCIRDSSGDMISNLIGVVLPIGVVIFFMVMMMRQNGGGGGKMMDFGKSRAKLANPNGKKVTFNDVAGLTEEKEELEEVVEFLKNPGRFIKIGARIPKGVLLVGPPGTGKTLLAKAVAGEANVPFFSISGSDFVEMFVGVGAARVRDLFAEAKKHSPCIVFIDEIDAVARRRGSGLGGGHDEREQTLNQMLVEMDGFGVNEGIIMIAATNRVDILDPAILRPGRFDRKVGVGRPDVKGREDILKIHCRQKPLGDDVDLHEIARTTAGFVGADLENLMNEAAIQAARDDRAYIMKEDIDKSFIKVGIGTEKKSRVVPESERRITAYHESGHAILFHLLPDVGPVYTVSIIPTGTGAAGYTMPLPENDNVFMTRGKMIQDIMVSLGGRIAEELILDDITTGASQDIKQVTQYARAMVTKFGMSDELGLINYCLLYTSPSPRDYAAS
;
A
#
# COMPACT_ATOMS: atom_id res chain seq x y z
N GLU A 1 -65.49 -20.78 92.73
CA GLU A 1 -66.23 -19.69 93.40
C GLU A 1 -66.04 -18.40 92.60
N MET A 2 -67.09 -17.96 91.96
CA MET A 2 -67.68 -16.66 92.15
C MET A 2 -66.71 -15.51 91.96
N GLN A 3 -66.94 -14.54 91.22
CA GLN A 3 -68.07 -13.72 90.79
C GLN A 3 -67.59 -12.66 89.84
N ARG A 4 -68.36 -12.47 88.81
CA ARG A 4 -68.86 -11.16 88.29
C ARG A 4 -68.01 -9.92 88.44
N SER A 5 -67.77 -9.20 87.29
CA SER A 5 -68.73 -8.12 86.92
C SER A 5 -68.31 -7.47 85.57
N LEU A 6 -69.27 -7.40 84.76
CA LEU A 6 -69.56 -6.44 83.69
C LEU A 6 -69.06 -5.04 83.80
N VAL A 7 -68.94 -4.45 82.69
CA VAL A 7 -69.14 -3.05 82.16
C VAL A 7 -67.84 -2.56 81.52
N GLY A 8 -67.87 -2.24 80.33
CA GLY A 8 -68.40 -1.26 79.51
C GLY A 8 -67.62 -1.11 78.21
N SER A 9 -68.34 -1.25 77.13
CA SER A 9 -67.89 -1.02 75.82
C SER A 9 -67.68 0.49 75.61
N GLU A 10 -66.52 0.85 75.10
CA GLU A 10 -66.44 2.01 74.16
C GLU A 10 -65.49 1.61 73.04
N MET A 11 -66.11 1.43 71.86
CA MET A 11 -65.48 1.20 70.61
C MET A 11 -65.03 2.55 70.07
N CYS A 12 -63.79 2.95 70.30
CA CYS A 12 -63.19 4.07 69.56
C CYS A 12 -62.77 3.62 68.18
N ILE A 13 -63.57 3.94 67.21
CA ILE A 13 -63.19 3.91 65.81
C ILE A 13 -62.17 5.00 65.61
N ARG A 14 -60.89 4.64 65.54
CA ARG A 14 -59.84 5.52 65.16
C ARG A 14 -59.71 5.47 63.65
N ASP A 15 -60.09 6.57 63.01
CA ASP A 15 -59.95 6.80 61.60
C ASP A 15 -58.45 6.69 61.21
N SER A 16 -58.08 5.63 60.49
CA SER A 16 -56.70 5.39 60.02
C SER A 16 -56.51 5.82 58.55
N SER A 17 -56.86 7.03 58.24
CA SER A 17 -56.56 7.63 56.90
C SER A 17 -55.07 7.91 56.72
N GLY A 18 -54.30 8.01 57.82
CA GLY A 18 -52.84 8.24 57.76
C GLY A 18 -52.02 7.03 57.35
N ASP A 19 -52.44 5.84 57.79
CA ASP A 19 -51.71 4.58 57.50
C ASP A 19 -51.88 4.09 56.07
N MET A 20 -52.99 4.40 55.43
CA MET A 20 -53.20 4.06 54.00
C MET A 20 -52.32 4.89 53.08
N ILE A 21 -52.08 6.18 53.40
CA ILE A 21 -51.23 7.07 52.61
C ILE A 21 -49.76 6.71 52.81
N SER A 22 -49.32 6.35 54.01
CA SER A 22 -47.92 5.94 54.27
C SER A 22 -47.59 4.59 53.59
N ASN A 23 -48.53 3.63 53.58
CA ASN A 23 -48.36 2.38 52.87
C ASN A 23 -48.41 2.55 51.36
N LEU A 24 -49.22 3.48 50.82
CA LEU A 24 -49.26 3.77 49.40
C LEU A 24 -47.94 4.45 48.93
N ILE A 25 -47.39 5.37 49.71
CA ILE A 25 -46.10 5.96 49.42
C ILE A 25 -44.98 4.96 49.51
N GLY A 26 -45.02 4.06 50.51
CA GLY A 26 -44.01 2.98 50.71
C GLY A 26 -43.94 1.98 49.55
N VAL A 27 -45.04 1.80 48.78
CA VAL A 27 -45.08 0.87 47.64
C VAL A 27 -44.91 1.60 46.29
N VAL A 28 -45.52 2.75 46.12
CA VAL A 28 -45.48 3.49 44.85
C VAL A 28 -44.12 4.17 44.58
N LEU A 29 -43.47 4.63 45.66
CA LEU A 29 -42.18 5.31 45.52
C LEU A 29 -41.04 4.37 45.05
N PRO A 30 -40.85 3.16 45.64
CA PRO A 30 -39.83 2.23 45.08
C PRO A 30 -40.19 1.72 43.68
N ILE A 31 -41.48 1.52 43.34
CA ILE A 31 -41.90 1.13 42.00
C ILE A 31 -41.58 2.28 41.02
N GLY A 32 -41.87 3.55 41.39
CA GLY A 32 -41.51 4.72 40.59
C GLY A 32 -40.02 4.86 40.37
N VAL A 33 -39.19 4.57 41.38
CA VAL A 33 -37.73 4.57 41.28
C VAL A 33 -37.26 3.43 40.36
N VAL A 34 -37.81 2.25 40.46
CA VAL A 34 -37.47 1.11 39.58
C VAL A 34 -37.85 1.41 38.14
N ILE A 35 -39.03 1.96 37.89
CA ILE A 35 -39.47 2.38 36.55
C ILE A 35 -38.57 3.51 36.02
N PHE A 36 -38.23 4.50 36.85
CA PHE A 36 -37.32 5.56 36.47
C PHE A 36 -35.92 5.03 36.09
N PHE A 37 -35.35 4.12 36.88
CA PHE A 37 -34.11 3.46 36.56
C PHE A 37 -34.22 2.58 35.31
N MET A 38 -35.34 1.87 35.11
CA MET A 38 -35.58 1.05 33.94
C MET A 38 -35.71 1.91 32.67
N VAL A 39 -36.40 3.06 32.72
CA VAL A 39 -36.50 4.03 31.62
C VAL A 39 -35.14 4.73 31.37
N MET A 40 -34.38 5.04 32.41
CA MET A 40 -33.04 5.59 32.31
C MET A 40 -32.08 4.57 31.69
N MET A 41 -32.16 3.30 32.09
CA MET A 41 -31.38 2.21 31.51
C MET A 41 -31.80 1.91 30.06
N MET A 42 -33.07 1.99 29.71
CA MET A 42 -33.55 1.93 28.32
C MET A 42 -33.07 3.12 27.48
N ARG A 43 -33.05 4.33 28.04
CA ARG A 43 -32.50 5.52 27.36
C ARG A 43 -30.96 5.44 27.19
N GLN A 44 -30.26 4.89 28.17
CA GLN A 44 -28.82 4.67 28.11
C GLN A 44 -28.46 3.53 27.14
N ASN A 45 -29.25 2.46 27.08
CA ASN A 45 -29.08 1.37 26.10
C ASN A 45 -29.65 1.68 24.71
N GLY A 46 -30.56 2.63 24.57
CA GLY A 46 -31.07 3.08 23.26
C GLY A 46 -30.01 3.77 22.39
N GLY A 47 -28.89 4.23 23.00
CA GLY A 47 -27.71 4.77 22.27
C GLY A 47 -26.69 3.74 21.83
N GLY A 48 -26.73 2.49 22.34
CA GLY A 48 -25.78 1.44 22.01
C GLY A 48 -26.13 0.59 20.77
N GLY A 49 -27.41 0.50 20.42
CA GLY A 49 -27.85 -0.28 19.26
C GLY A 49 -27.43 0.35 17.91
N GLY A 50 -27.31 1.67 17.83
CA GLY A 50 -26.87 2.37 16.63
C GLY A 50 -25.39 2.19 16.33
N LYS A 51 -24.54 2.07 17.35
CA LYS A 51 -23.10 1.87 17.15
C LYS A 51 -22.76 0.43 16.71
N MET A 52 -23.52 -0.57 17.10
CA MET A 52 -23.33 -1.95 16.64
C MET A 52 -23.72 -2.15 15.17
N MET A 53 -24.68 -1.39 14.64
CA MET A 53 -25.06 -1.42 13.22
C MET A 53 -24.05 -0.72 12.30
N ASP A 54 -23.20 0.16 12.82
CA ASP A 54 -22.23 0.91 12.04
C ASP A 54 -20.93 0.12 11.73
N PHE A 55 -20.64 -0.96 12.45
CA PHE A 55 -19.44 -1.77 12.22
C PHE A 55 -19.43 -2.49 10.87
N GLY A 56 -20.57 -2.78 10.29
CA GLY A 56 -20.71 -3.44 8.99
C GLY A 56 -20.79 -2.50 7.80
N LYS A 57 -20.82 -1.18 8.01
CA LYS A 57 -20.89 -0.23 6.91
C LYS A 57 -19.55 -0.12 6.18
N SER A 58 -19.63 -0.01 4.87
CA SER A 58 -18.48 0.22 4.02
C SER A 58 -17.79 1.54 4.39
N ARG A 59 -16.46 1.50 4.53
CA ARG A 59 -15.61 2.69 4.66
C ARG A 59 -15.22 3.30 3.31
N ALA A 60 -15.86 2.85 2.23
CA ALA A 60 -15.56 3.34 0.89
C ALA A 60 -15.72 4.86 0.81
N LYS A 61 -14.70 5.53 0.34
CA LYS A 61 -14.73 6.98 0.12
C LYS A 61 -15.25 7.23 -1.29
N LEU A 62 -16.44 7.85 -1.39
CA LEU A 62 -16.87 8.44 -2.65
C LEU A 62 -15.94 9.62 -2.95
N ALA A 63 -15.29 9.62 -4.09
CA ALA A 63 -14.49 10.76 -4.51
C ALA A 63 -15.38 11.99 -4.59
N ASN A 64 -14.91 13.10 -3.99
CA ASN A 64 -15.70 14.32 -3.83
C ASN A 64 -16.17 14.81 -5.22
N PRO A 65 -17.46 14.87 -5.53
CA PRO A 65 -17.95 15.26 -6.87
C PRO A 65 -17.56 16.69 -7.25
N ASN A 66 -17.23 17.53 -6.26
CA ASN A 66 -16.80 18.92 -6.44
C ASN A 66 -15.27 19.10 -6.40
N GLY A 67 -14.48 18.03 -6.24
CA GLY A 67 -13.03 18.06 -6.28
C GLY A 67 -12.49 18.20 -7.70
N LYS A 68 -11.23 18.65 -7.84
CA LYS A 68 -10.53 18.63 -9.14
C LYS A 68 -10.50 17.20 -9.67
N LYS A 69 -11.17 16.97 -10.82
CA LYS A 69 -11.18 15.65 -11.46
C LYS A 69 -9.80 15.35 -12.01
N VAL A 70 -9.27 14.18 -11.69
CA VAL A 70 -8.06 13.65 -12.28
C VAL A 70 -8.43 13.02 -13.62
N THR A 71 -7.72 13.37 -14.67
CA THR A 71 -7.93 12.85 -16.05
C THR A 71 -6.65 12.23 -16.59
N PHE A 72 -6.68 11.65 -17.77
CA PHE A 72 -5.49 11.10 -18.42
C PHE A 72 -4.39 12.15 -18.69
N ASN A 73 -4.72 13.44 -18.69
CA ASN A 73 -3.75 14.53 -18.77
C ASN A 73 -2.92 14.73 -17.49
N ASP A 74 -3.39 14.20 -16.36
CA ASP A 74 -2.70 14.27 -15.09
C ASP A 74 -1.85 13.00 -14.83
N VAL A 75 -1.86 12.04 -15.76
CA VAL A 75 -1.07 10.81 -15.72
C VAL A 75 -0.04 10.85 -16.85
N ALA A 76 1.22 10.58 -16.56
CA ALA A 76 2.29 10.54 -17.56
C ALA A 76 3.03 9.20 -17.53
N GLY A 77 3.75 8.89 -18.62
CA GLY A 77 4.61 7.72 -18.72
C GLY A 77 3.89 6.36 -18.71
N LEU A 78 2.59 6.34 -19.05
CA LEU A 78 1.73 5.15 -19.09
C LEU A 78 0.88 5.20 -20.36
N THR A 79 1.50 5.29 -21.54
CA THR A 79 0.79 5.51 -22.80
C THR A 79 -0.04 4.27 -23.17
N GLU A 80 0.59 3.12 -23.16
CA GLU A 80 -0.01 1.84 -23.53
C GLU A 80 -1.11 1.42 -22.54
N GLU A 81 -0.87 1.65 -21.25
CA GLU A 81 -1.84 1.36 -20.20
C GLU A 81 -3.08 2.26 -20.29
N LYS A 82 -2.91 3.51 -20.73
CA LYS A 82 -4.04 4.41 -20.99
C LYS A 82 -4.86 3.94 -22.19
N GLU A 83 -4.21 3.61 -23.30
CA GLU A 83 -4.86 3.10 -24.51
C GLU A 83 -5.67 1.83 -24.19
N GLU A 84 -5.09 0.91 -23.38
CA GLU A 84 -5.79 -0.30 -22.94
C GLU A 84 -7.03 0.00 -22.08
N LEU A 85 -6.97 1.09 -21.29
CA LEU A 85 -8.08 1.50 -20.42
C LEU A 85 -9.08 2.44 -21.11
N GLU A 86 -8.76 3.01 -22.28
CA GLU A 86 -9.70 3.82 -23.06
C GLU A 86 -10.95 3.05 -23.45
N GLU A 87 -10.84 1.74 -23.75
CA GLU A 87 -12.00 0.89 -24.01
C GLU A 87 -12.98 0.87 -22.81
N VAL A 88 -12.43 0.84 -21.57
CA VAL A 88 -13.25 0.90 -20.34
C VAL A 88 -13.93 2.24 -20.21
N VAL A 89 -13.24 3.34 -20.54
CA VAL A 89 -13.81 4.69 -20.54
C VAL A 89 -14.92 4.83 -21.58
N GLU A 90 -14.68 4.36 -22.81
CA GLU A 90 -15.67 4.40 -23.89
C GLU A 90 -16.93 3.61 -23.53
N PHE A 91 -16.76 2.46 -22.90
CA PHE A 91 -17.91 1.69 -22.44
C PHE A 91 -18.72 2.43 -21.39
N LEU A 92 -18.07 2.98 -20.37
CA LEU A 92 -18.75 3.72 -19.30
C LEU A 92 -19.50 4.95 -19.87
N LYS A 93 -18.94 5.59 -20.91
CA LYS A 93 -19.58 6.71 -21.61
C LYS A 93 -20.77 6.27 -22.50
N ASN A 94 -20.61 5.15 -23.22
CA ASN A 94 -21.55 4.72 -24.26
C ASN A 94 -21.79 3.20 -24.27
N PRO A 95 -22.38 2.59 -23.23
CA PRO A 95 -22.54 1.14 -23.11
C PRO A 95 -23.38 0.52 -24.23
N GLY A 96 -24.37 1.27 -24.75
CA GLY A 96 -25.27 0.80 -25.79
C GLY A 96 -24.59 0.43 -27.11
N ARG A 97 -23.44 1.04 -27.45
CA ARG A 97 -22.69 0.71 -28.68
C ARG A 97 -22.10 -0.70 -28.61
N PHE A 98 -21.54 -1.07 -27.45
CA PHE A 98 -20.91 -2.38 -27.24
C PHE A 98 -21.96 -3.50 -27.12
N ILE A 99 -23.07 -3.22 -26.43
CA ILE A 99 -24.17 -4.17 -26.25
C ILE A 99 -24.81 -4.55 -27.57
N LYS A 100 -25.00 -3.60 -28.50
CA LYS A 100 -25.62 -3.84 -29.82
C LYS A 100 -24.81 -4.80 -30.69
N ILE A 101 -23.47 -4.86 -30.51
CA ILE A 101 -22.58 -5.74 -31.27
C ILE A 101 -22.40 -7.09 -30.54
N GLY A 102 -22.93 -7.22 -29.30
CA GLY A 102 -22.76 -8.42 -28.48
C GLY A 102 -21.40 -8.51 -27.76
N ALA A 103 -20.66 -7.40 -27.69
CA ALA A 103 -19.39 -7.35 -26.97
C ALA A 103 -19.61 -7.50 -25.46
N ARG A 104 -18.77 -8.32 -24.84
CA ARG A 104 -18.72 -8.48 -23.38
C ARG A 104 -17.58 -7.62 -22.85
N ILE A 105 -17.90 -6.74 -21.92
CA ILE A 105 -16.93 -5.87 -21.31
C ILE A 105 -16.35 -6.55 -20.06
N PRO A 106 -15.04 -6.34 -19.75
CA PRO A 106 -14.44 -6.86 -18.56
C PRO A 106 -15.17 -6.28 -17.33
N LYS A 107 -15.62 -7.15 -16.43
CA LYS A 107 -16.21 -6.74 -15.15
C LYS A 107 -15.17 -6.17 -14.21
N GLY A 108 -13.92 -6.63 -14.35
CA GLY A 108 -12.82 -6.22 -13.50
C GLY A 108 -11.48 -6.09 -14.23
N VAL A 109 -10.74 -5.07 -13.85
CA VAL A 109 -9.38 -4.80 -14.29
C VAL A 109 -8.45 -4.88 -13.09
N LEU A 110 -7.37 -5.64 -13.22
CA LEU A 110 -6.33 -5.75 -12.20
C LEU A 110 -5.09 -4.97 -12.64
N LEU A 111 -4.76 -3.89 -11.91
CA LEU A 111 -3.53 -3.12 -12.08
C LEU A 111 -2.41 -3.79 -11.27
N VAL A 112 -1.35 -4.20 -11.96
CA VAL A 112 -0.22 -4.93 -11.34
C VAL A 112 1.06 -4.16 -11.56
N GLY A 113 1.86 -3.96 -10.50
CA GLY A 113 3.16 -3.31 -10.65
C GLY A 113 3.79 -2.88 -9.32
N PRO A 114 5.03 -2.39 -9.34
CA PRO A 114 5.72 -1.91 -8.15
C PRO A 114 4.95 -0.81 -7.42
N PRO A 115 5.19 -0.59 -6.11
CA PRO A 115 4.61 0.55 -5.41
C PRO A 115 5.08 1.87 -6.02
N GLY A 116 4.26 2.92 -5.94
CA GLY A 116 4.62 4.26 -6.42
C GLY A 116 4.52 4.48 -7.93
N THR A 117 4.14 3.47 -8.74
CA THR A 117 4.03 3.59 -10.22
C THR A 117 2.76 4.29 -10.72
N GLY A 118 1.87 4.72 -9.82
CA GLY A 118 0.69 5.51 -10.19
C GLY A 118 -0.59 4.70 -10.42
N LYS A 119 -0.68 3.43 -10.00
CA LYS A 119 -1.87 2.57 -10.16
C LYS A 119 -3.16 3.22 -9.65
N THR A 120 -3.14 3.76 -8.45
CA THR A 120 -4.29 4.46 -7.84
C THR A 120 -4.64 5.75 -8.60
N LEU A 121 -3.63 6.46 -9.11
CA LEU A 121 -3.81 7.67 -9.92
C LEU A 121 -4.45 7.33 -11.27
N LEU A 122 -3.99 6.26 -11.92
CA LEU A 122 -4.53 5.76 -13.18
C LEU A 122 -6.00 5.35 -13.03
N ALA A 123 -6.36 4.62 -11.97
CA ALA A 123 -7.76 4.25 -11.69
C ALA A 123 -8.66 5.49 -11.50
N LYS A 124 -8.17 6.52 -10.79
CA LYS A 124 -8.88 7.81 -10.65
C LYS A 124 -9.02 8.53 -11.99
N ALA A 125 -8.01 8.48 -12.84
CA ALA A 125 -8.03 9.10 -14.15
C ALA A 125 -9.06 8.44 -15.07
N VAL A 126 -9.19 7.12 -15.06
CA VAL A 126 -10.25 6.39 -15.79
C VAL A 126 -11.63 6.87 -15.36
N ALA A 127 -11.89 6.99 -14.06
CA ALA A 127 -13.17 7.47 -13.56
C ALA A 127 -13.45 8.93 -13.94
N GLY A 128 -12.42 9.78 -13.83
CA GLY A 128 -12.54 11.20 -14.21
C GLY A 128 -12.75 11.39 -15.70
N GLU A 129 -12.07 10.60 -16.53
CA GLU A 129 -12.23 10.61 -17.99
C GLU A 129 -13.60 10.09 -18.42
N ALA A 130 -14.10 9.03 -17.77
CA ALA A 130 -15.44 8.50 -17.98
C ALA A 130 -16.55 9.39 -17.36
N ASN A 131 -16.19 10.31 -16.48
CA ASN A 131 -17.11 11.18 -15.73
C ASN A 131 -18.12 10.39 -14.88
N VAL A 132 -17.67 9.32 -14.23
CA VAL A 132 -18.51 8.45 -13.38
C VAL A 132 -18.06 8.53 -11.91
N PRO A 133 -18.95 8.18 -10.95
CA PRO A 133 -18.60 8.06 -9.54
C PRO A 133 -17.45 7.07 -9.31
N PHE A 134 -16.56 7.43 -8.38
CA PHE A 134 -15.41 6.62 -8.00
C PHE A 134 -15.47 6.28 -6.51
N PHE A 135 -15.64 4.99 -6.21
CA PHE A 135 -15.61 4.44 -4.86
C PHE A 135 -14.22 3.86 -4.60
N SER A 136 -13.52 4.34 -3.60
CA SER A 136 -12.19 3.85 -3.25
C SER A 136 -12.16 3.26 -1.84
N ILE A 137 -11.59 2.06 -1.73
CA ILE A 137 -11.40 1.34 -0.48
C ILE A 137 -10.04 0.61 -0.51
N SER A 138 -9.42 0.42 0.65
CA SER A 138 -8.25 -0.45 0.77
C SER A 138 -8.68 -1.88 1.05
N GLY A 139 -7.98 -2.87 0.48
CA GLY A 139 -8.17 -4.28 0.82
C GLY A 139 -8.00 -4.55 2.32
N SER A 140 -7.15 -3.80 2.99
CA SER A 140 -6.97 -3.87 4.44
C SER A 140 -8.23 -3.47 5.24
N ASP A 141 -9.09 -2.60 4.70
CA ASP A 141 -10.33 -2.18 5.35
C ASP A 141 -11.37 -3.32 5.48
N PHE A 142 -11.19 -4.39 4.72
CA PHE A 142 -12.03 -5.59 4.80
C PHE A 142 -11.52 -6.62 5.82
N VAL A 143 -10.28 -6.48 6.29
CA VAL A 143 -9.67 -7.40 7.25
C VAL A 143 -9.93 -6.89 8.66
N GLU A 144 -10.78 -7.61 9.40
CA GLU A 144 -11.13 -7.29 10.79
C GLU A 144 -10.92 -8.50 11.69
N MET A 145 -10.90 -8.28 13.01
CA MET A 145 -10.76 -9.38 14.00
C MET A 145 -12.05 -10.19 14.18
N PHE A 146 -13.20 -9.63 13.75
CA PHE A 146 -14.50 -10.27 13.95
C PHE A 146 -14.98 -10.91 12.65
N VAL A 147 -15.28 -12.21 12.71
CA VAL A 147 -15.76 -13.00 11.58
C VAL A 147 -17.07 -12.42 11.01
N GLY A 148 -17.12 -12.27 9.70
CA GLY A 148 -18.29 -11.79 8.97
C GLY A 148 -18.41 -10.28 8.79
N VAL A 149 -17.61 -9.47 9.47
CA VAL A 149 -17.62 -7.99 9.30
C VAL A 149 -17.10 -7.60 7.93
N GLY A 150 -16.01 -8.20 7.46
CA GLY A 150 -15.46 -7.96 6.13
C GLY A 150 -16.47 -8.31 5.03
N ALA A 151 -17.12 -9.46 5.12
CA ALA A 151 -18.16 -9.87 4.19
C ALA A 151 -19.39 -8.92 4.19
N ALA A 152 -19.75 -8.37 5.35
CA ALA A 152 -20.83 -7.37 5.44
C ALA A 152 -20.43 -6.07 4.76
N ARG A 153 -19.20 -5.59 4.93
CA ARG A 153 -18.66 -4.41 4.24
C ARG A 153 -18.60 -4.59 2.72
N VAL A 154 -18.25 -5.78 2.25
CA VAL A 154 -18.31 -6.10 0.83
C VAL A 154 -19.72 -5.93 0.32
N ARG A 155 -20.73 -6.56 0.94
CA ARG A 155 -22.15 -6.42 0.52
C ARG A 155 -22.61 -4.97 0.51
N ASP A 156 -22.27 -4.19 1.52
CA ASP A 156 -22.66 -2.79 1.63
C ASP A 156 -22.01 -1.94 0.52
N LEU A 157 -20.71 -2.14 0.25
CA LEU A 157 -20.00 -1.49 -0.85
C LEU A 157 -20.68 -1.75 -2.21
N PHE A 158 -20.99 -3.01 -2.49
CA PHE A 158 -21.61 -3.39 -3.75
C PHE A 158 -23.07 -2.91 -3.86
N ALA A 159 -23.82 -2.91 -2.75
CA ALA A 159 -25.14 -2.33 -2.70
C ALA A 159 -25.13 -0.81 -2.97
N GLU A 160 -24.11 -0.11 -2.45
CA GLU A 160 -23.95 1.33 -2.69
C GLU A 160 -23.52 1.61 -4.13
N ALA A 161 -22.58 0.81 -4.68
CA ALA A 161 -22.18 0.91 -6.08
C ALA A 161 -23.36 0.72 -7.04
N LYS A 162 -24.28 -0.23 -6.77
CA LYS A 162 -25.49 -0.46 -7.57
C LYS A 162 -26.42 0.75 -7.61
N LYS A 163 -26.51 1.52 -6.53
CA LYS A 163 -27.33 2.74 -6.48
C LYS A 163 -26.78 3.88 -7.35
N HIS A 164 -25.45 3.86 -7.59
CA HIS A 164 -24.73 4.92 -8.29
C HIS A 164 -24.20 4.49 -9.67
N SER A 165 -24.76 3.43 -10.24
CA SER A 165 -24.38 2.97 -11.58
C SER A 165 -24.75 4.00 -12.67
N PRO A 166 -23.89 4.28 -13.68
CA PRO A 166 -22.57 3.68 -13.90
C PRO A 166 -21.50 4.23 -12.96
N CYS A 167 -20.63 3.37 -12.42
CA CYS A 167 -19.57 3.76 -11.49
C CYS A 167 -18.32 2.84 -11.56
N ILE A 168 -17.23 3.31 -10.97
CA ILE A 168 -16.03 2.50 -10.75
C ILE A 168 -15.87 2.23 -9.26
N VAL A 169 -15.60 0.97 -8.92
CA VAL A 169 -15.19 0.52 -7.58
C VAL A 169 -13.72 0.17 -7.61
N PHE A 170 -12.92 0.90 -6.87
CA PHE A 170 -11.48 0.70 -6.78
C PHE A 170 -11.09 0.08 -5.44
N ILE A 171 -10.35 -1.02 -5.51
CA ILE A 171 -9.80 -1.72 -4.34
C ILE A 171 -8.28 -1.66 -4.42
N ASP A 172 -7.68 -0.87 -3.54
CA ASP A 172 -6.22 -0.83 -3.41
C ASP A 172 -5.73 -1.99 -2.54
N GLU A 173 -4.51 -2.46 -2.78
CA GLU A 173 -3.90 -3.56 -2.01
C GLU A 173 -4.82 -4.79 -1.90
N ILE A 174 -5.38 -5.24 -3.02
CA ILE A 174 -6.33 -6.38 -3.05
C ILE A 174 -5.72 -7.66 -2.45
N ASP A 175 -4.40 -7.80 -2.46
CA ASP A 175 -3.65 -8.92 -1.88
C ASP A 175 -3.81 -9.04 -0.35
N ALA A 176 -4.26 -8.00 0.34
CA ALA A 176 -4.62 -8.08 1.76
C ALA A 176 -5.78 -9.08 2.01
N VAL A 177 -6.71 -9.19 1.07
CA VAL A 177 -7.91 -10.05 1.15
C VAL A 177 -7.78 -11.29 0.25
N ALA A 178 -7.25 -11.11 -0.96
CA ALA A 178 -7.26 -12.11 -2.03
C ALA A 178 -6.00 -12.98 -2.08
N ARG A 179 -5.34 -13.20 -0.97
CA ARG A 179 -4.13 -14.04 -0.87
C ARG A 179 -4.49 -15.53 -0.97
N ARG A 180 -3.63 -16.31 -1.65
CA ARG A 180 -3.73 -17.79 -1.71
C ARG A 180 -3.84 -18.40 -0.32
N ARG A 181 -4.61 -19.48 -0.22
CA ARG A 181 -4.75 -20.29 0.98
C ARG A 181 -3.38 -20.86 1.37
N GLY A 182 -2.93 -20.55 2.58
CA GLY A 182 -1.73 -21.15 3.15
C GLY A 182 -2.13 -22.27 4.12
N SER A 183 -1.33 -23.31 4.25
CA SER A 183 -1.51 -24.41 5.18
C SER A 183 -1.27 -24.02 6.67
N GLY A 184 -1.55 -22.78 7.07
CA GLY A 184 -1.32 -22.27 8.42
C GLY A 184 -2.54 -22.43 9.32
N LEU A 185 -2.36 -23.11 10.45
CA LEU A 185 -3.30 -23.20 11.56
C LEU A 185 -3.42 -21.85 12.28
N GLY A 186 -4.46 -21.03 11.96
CA GLY A 186 -4.72 -19.79 12.68
C GLY A 186 -6.04 -19.13 12.27
N GLY A 187 -6.88 -18.74 13.23
CA GLY A 187 -8.24 -18.25 13.06
C GLY A 187 -8.42 -16.91 12.31
N GLY A 188 -7.33 -16.25 11.89
CA GLY A 188 -7.39 -15.07 11.01
C GLY A 188 -7.50 -15.42 9.52
N HIS A 189 -7.44 -16.69 9.15
CA HIS A 189 -7.60 -17.16 7.78
C HIS A 189 -9.07 -17.25 7.36
N ASP A 190 -9.94 -17.68 8.27
CA ASP A 190 -11.37 -17.93 7.98
C ASP A 190 -12.12 -16.63 7.61
N GLU A 191 -11.79 -15.52 8.25
CA GLU A 191 -12.43 -14.23 7.98
C GLU A 191 -12.05 -13.68 6.61
N ARG A 192 -10.75 -13.75 6.26
CA ARG A 192 -10.28 -13.31 4.93
C ARG A 192 -10.87 -14.16 3.81
N GLU A 193 -10.93 -15.49 4.01
CA GLU A 193 -11.52 -16.39 3.03
C GLU A 193 -13.03 -16.14 2.87
N GLN A 194 -13.76 -15.90 3.96
CA GLN A 194 -15.17 -15.55 3.90
C GLN A 194 -15.38 -14.23 3.16
N THR A 195 -14.53 -13.24 3.40
CA THR A 195 -14.58 -11.93 2.74
C THR A 195 -14.27 -12.05 1.25
N LEU A 196 -13.22 -12.81 0.88
CA LEU A 196 -12.90 -13.09 -0.52
C LEU A 196 -14.05 -13.79 -1.22
N ASN A 197 -14.60 -14.86 -0.62
CA ASN A 197 -15.73 -15.59 -1.19
C ASN A 197 -16.95 -14.68 -1.39
N GLN A 198 -17.24 -13.80 -0.44
CA GLN A 198 -18.33 -12.82 -0.60
C GLN A 198 -18.05 -11.87 -1.76
N MET A 199 -16.81 -11.37 -1.90
CA MET A 199 -16.43 -10.51 -3.02
C MET A 199 -16.63 -11.21 -4.37
N LEU A 200 -16.23 -12.48 -4.47
CA LEU A 200 -16.42 -13.29 -5.67
C LEU A 200 -17.89 -13.50 -5.99
N VAL A 201 -18.74 -13.75 -4.98
CA VAL A 201 -20.20 -13.89 -5.13
C VAL A 201 -20.82 -12.59 -5.64
N GLU A 202 -20.43 -11.44 -5.07
CA GLU A 202 -20.94 -10.14 -5.53
C GLU A 202 -20.53 -9.84 -6.98
N MET A 203 -19.26 -10.11 -7.33
CA MET A 203 -18.75 -9.93 -8.70
C MET A 203 -19.47 -10.84 -9.70
N ASP A 204 -19.71 -12.10 -9.35
CA ASP A 204 -20.43 -13.05 -10.19
C ASP A 204 -21.92 -12.65 -10.33
N GLY A 205 -22.48 -12.05 -9.28
CA GLY A 205 -23.87 -11.58 -9.22
C GLY A 205 -24.18 -10.33 -10.06
N PHE A 206 -23.14 -9.64 -10.58
CA PHE A 206 -23.37 -8.52 -11.50
C PHE A 206 -23.84 -9.01 -12.87
N GLY A 207 -24.91 -8.44 -13.37
CA GLY A 207 -25.30 -8.57 -14.77
C GLY A 207 -24.25 -7.93 -15.69
N VAL A 208 -24.13 -8.47 -16.91
CA VAL A 208 -23.14 -8.02 -17.92
C VAL A 208 -23.28 -6.52 -18.26
N ASN A 209 -24.39 -5.89 -17.89
CA ASN A 209 -24.77 -4.53 -18.31
C ASN A 209 -25.10 -3.59 -17.16
N GLU A 210 -24.71 -3.91 -15.93
CA GLU A 210 -25.02 -3.05 -14.76
C GLU A 210 -24.19 -1.76 -14.71
N GLY A 211 -23.20 -1.61 -15.60
CA GLY A 211 -22.39 -0.37 -15.67
C GLY A 211 -21.40 -0.21 -14.50
N ILE A 212 -21.17 -1.25 -13.70
CA ILE A 212 -20.22 -1.23 -12.60
C ILE A 212 -18.93 -1.92 -13.07
N ILE A 213 -17.81 -1.22 -12.98
CA ILE A 213 -16.50 -1.77 -13.28
C ILE A 213 -15.65 -1.79 -12.01
N MET A 214 -15.10 -2.96 -11.71
CA MET A 214 -14.15 -3.13 -10.62
C MET A 214 -12.73 -2.87 -11.12
N ILE A 215 -11.98 -2.02 -10.44
CA ILE A 215 -10.54 -1.89 -10.66
C ILE A 215 -9.85 -2.27 -9.36
N ALA A 216 -8.91 -3.20 -9.40
CA ALA A 216 -8.11 -3.54 -8.23
C ALA A 216 -6.63 -3.27 -8.49
N ALA A 217 -5.87 -2.94 -7.47
CA ALA A 217 -4.43 -2.76 -7.55
C ALA A 217 -3.69 -3.71 -6.60
N THR A 218 -2.57 -4.23 -7.06
CA THR A 218 -1.66 -5.05 -6.25
C THR A 218 -0.20 -4.84 -6.66
N ASN A 219 0.68 -4.96 -5.70
CA ASN A 219 2.13 -5.02 -5.95
C ASN A 219 2.62 -6.47 -6.10
N ARG A 220 1.78 -7.47 -5.78
CA ARG A 220 2.16 -8.88 -5.67
C ARG A 220 1.11 -9.80 -6.28
N VAL A 221 1.15 -9.93 -7.59
CA VAL A 221 0.25 -10.85 -8.32
C VAL A 221 0.52 -12.32 -8.01
N ASP A 222 1.75 -12.65 -7.62
CA ASP A 222 2.23 -14.00 -7.31
C ASP A 222 1.50 -14.66 -6.14
N ILE A 223 1.01 -13.87 -5.19
CA ILE A 223 0.33 -14.36 -3.99
C ILE A 223 -1.19 -14.38 -4.09
N LEU A 224 -1.77 -13.86 -5.18
CA LEU A 224 -3.22 -13.82 -5.35
C LEU A 224 -3.83 -15.20 -5.55
N ASP A 225 -5.03 -15.40 -5.01
CA ASP A 225 -5.83 -16.61 -5.26
C ASP A 225 -6.25 -16.66 -6.74
N PRO A 226 -5.97 -17.77 -7.45
CA PRO A 226 -6.35 -17.92 -8.85
C PRO A 226 -7.86 -17.74 -9.13
N ALA A 227 -8.71 -17.95 -8.12
CA ALA A 227 -10.15 -17.78 -8.26
C ALA A 227 -10.55 -16.35 -8.64
N ILE A 228 -9.78 -15.33 -8.18
CA ILE A 228 -10.07 -13.93 -8.48
C ILE A 228 -9.73 -13.56 -9.93
N LEU A 229 -8.83 -14.32 -10.56
CA LEU A 229 -8.34 -14.10 -11.93
C LEU A 229 -9.14 -14.87 -12.98
N ARG A 230 -10.25 -15.53 -12.59
CA ARG A 230 -11.10 -16.26 -13.55
C ARG A 230 -11.90 -15.30 -14.43
N PRO A 231 -12.21 -15.69 -15.68
CA PRO A 231 -13.08 -14.92 -16.57
C PRO A 231 -14.42 -14.54 -15.90
N GLY A 232 -14.84 -13.30 -16.10
CA GLY A 232 -16.02 -12.74 -15.44
C GLY A 232 -15.77 -12.08 -14.08
N ARG A 233 -14.49 -12.05 -13.64
CA ARG A 233 -14.02 -11.35 -12.41
C ARG A 233 -12.95 -10.33 -12.80
N PHE A 234 -11.69 -10.48 -12.34
CA PHE A 234 -10.58 -9.66 -12.85
C PHE A 234 -9.96 -10.36 -14.07
N ASP A 235 -10.64 -10.27 -15.17
CA ASP A 235 -10.29 -10.94 -16.42
C ASP A 235 -9.31 -10.14 -17.30
N ARG A 236 -9.13 -8.85 -17.01
CA ARG A 236 -8.11 -8.02 -17.65
C ARG A 236 -7.01 -7.66 -16.64
N LYS A 237 -5.75 -7.82 -17.06
CA LYS A 237 -4.58 -7.45 -16.25
C LYS A 237 -3.78 -6.40 -17.00
N VAL A 238 -3.57 -5.26 -16.37
CA VAL A 238 -2.77 -4.14 -16.88
C VAL A 238 -1.50 -4.03 -16.04
N GLY A 239 -0.36 -4.19 -16.68
CA GLY A 239 0.95 -4.09 -16.04
C GLY A 239 1.40 -2.64 -15.95
N VAL A 240 1.46 -2.06 -14.76
CA VAL A 240 1.93 -0.69 -14.53
C VAL A 240 3.39 -0.74 -14.08
N GLY A 241 4.29 -0.70 -15.06
CA GLY A 241 5.73 -0.84 -14.88
C GLY A 241 6.42 0.40 -14.30
N ARG A 242 7.75 0.31 -14.16
CA ARG A 242 8.57 1.50 -13.91
C ARG A 242 8.66 2.32 -15.20
N PRO A 243 8.61 3.65 -15.13
CA PRO A 243 8.71 4.50 -16.31
C PRO A 243 10.13 4.45 -16.90
N ASP A 244 10.22 4.47 -18.21
CA ASP A 244 11.45 4.70 -18.96
C ASP A 244 11.90 6.18 -18.88
N VAL A 245 13.00 6.54 -19.53
CA VAL A 245 13.53 7.92 -19.52
C VAL A 245 12.47 8.91 -19.97
N LYS A 246 11.75 8.63 -21.07
CA LYS A 246 10.69 9.50 -21.59
C LYS A 246 9.54 9.63 -20.62
N GLY A 247 9.10 8.52 -20.06
CA GLY A 247 8.04 8.49 -19.04
C GLY A 247 8.42 9.29 -17.80
N ARG A 248 9.68 9.19 -17.32
CA ARG A 248 10.15 10.00 -16.19
C ARG A 248 10.19 11.48 -16.50
N GLU A 249 10.65 11.86 -17.70
CA GLU A 249 10.61 13.25 -18.14
C GLU A 249 9.18 13.82 -18.16
N ASP A 250 8.23 13.06 -18.69
CA ASP A 250 6.84 13.48 -18.74
C ASP A 250 6.19 13.55 -17.35
N ILE A 251 6.55 12.64 -16.44
CA ILE A 251 6.15 12.69 -15.03
C ILE A 251 6.73 13.94 -14.34
N LEU A 252 8.01 14.22 -14.55
CA LEU A 252 8.66 15.43 -14.03
C LEU A 252 7.96 16.69 -14.52
N LYS A 253 7.61 16.78 -15.81
CA LYS A 253 6.84 17.92 -16.37
C LYS A 253 5.52 18.14 -15.64
N ILE A 254 4.81 17.06 -15.29
CA ILE A 254 3.55 17.16 -14.51
C ILE A 254 3.80 17.71 -13.12
N HIS A 255 4.79 17.18 -12.39
CA HIS A 255 5.08 17.59 -11.01
C HIS A 255 5.73 18.98 -10.92
N CYS A 256 6.27 19.49 -12.04
CA CYS A 256 6.84 20.83 -12.14
C CYS A 256 5.86 21.90 -12.60
N ARG A 257 4.63 21.58 -13.03
CA ARG A 257 3.64 22.56 -13.55
C ARG A 257 3.40 23.76 -12.64
N GLN A 258 3.54 23.58 -11.33
CA GLN A 258 3.31 24.64 -10.32
C GLN A 258 4.59 25.01 -9.55
N LYS A 259 5.74 24.55 -10.01
CA LYS A 259 7.04 24.82 -9.39
C LYS A 259 7.88 25.66 -10.34
N PRO A 260 8.31 26.86 -9.96
CA PRO A 260 9.21 27.65 -10.78
C PRO A 260 10.59 27.01 -10.82
N LEU A 261 11.09 26.74 -12.00
CA LEU A 261 12.41 26.17 -12.27
C LEU A 261 13.38 27.24 -12.72
N GLY A 262 14.65 27.13 -12.35
CA GLY A 262 15.74 27.95 -12.87
C GLY A 262 16.11 27.56 -14.30
N ASP A 263 16.80 28.43 -15.00
CA ASP A 263 17.26 28.23 -16.39
C ASP A 263 18.32 27.11 -16.51
N ASP A 264 18.91 26.70 -15.36
CA ASP A 264 19.91 25.64 -15.24
C ASP A 264 19.31 24.23 -15.09
N VAL A 265 17.98 24.12 -15.03
CA VAL A 265 17.28 22.85 -14.79
C VAL A 265 16.84 22.22 -16.11
N ASP A 266 17.48 21.10 -16.47
CA ASP A 266 17.06 20.27 -17.59
C ASP A 266 16.34 19.00 -17.09
N LEU A 267 15.02 18.92 -17.35
CA LEU A 267 14.19 17.77 -16.94
C LEU A 267 14.58 16.47 -17.67
N HIS A 268 15.15 16.57 -18.88
CA HIS A 268 15.63 15.40 -19.61
C HIS A 268 16.89 14.81 -18.94
N GLU A 269 17.84 15.65 -18.52
CA GLU A 269 19.01 15.23 -17.77
C GLU A 269 18.61 14.58 -16.45
N ILE A 270 17.67 15.19 -15.71
CA ILE A 270 17.14 14.62 -14.45
C ILE A 270 16.46 13.28 -14.71
N ALA A 271 15.70 13.14 -15.78
CA ALA A 271 15.07 11.87 -16.13
C ALA A 271 16.09 10.77 -16.41
N ARG A 272 17.23 11.09 -17.00
CA ARG A 272 18.33 10.15 -17.23
C ARG A 272 19.01 9.73 -15.92
N THR A 273 19.29 10.68 -15.04
CA THR A 273 19.99 10.43 -13.77
C THR A 273 19.13 9.69 -12.75
N THR A 274 17.80 9.72 -12.90
CA THR A 274 16.83 9.07 -12.00
C THR A 274 16.38 7.70 -12.51
N ALA A 275 17.25 6.93 -13.19
CA ALA A 275 16.92 5.59 -13.64
C ALA A 275 16.45 4.71 -12.45
N GLY A 276 15.35 3.97 -12.69
CA GLY A 276 14.72 3.13 -11.66
C GLY A 276 13.77 3.86 -10.71
N PHE A 277 13.68 5.20 -10.72
CA PHE A 277 12.69 5.94 -9.93
C PHE A 277 11.29 5.72 -10.49
N VAL A 278 10.32 5.64 -9.58
CA VAL A 278 8.89 5.62 -9.93
C VAL A 278 8.28 7.01 -9.80
N GLY A 279 7.02 7.17 -10.21
CA GLY A 279 6.33 8.46 -10.16
C GLY A 279 6.33 9.11 -8.77
N ALA A 280 6.16 8.33 -7.72
CA ALA A 280 6.19 8.81 -6.34
C ALA A 280 7.58 9.31 -5.92
N ASP A 281 8.66 8.66 -6.39
CA ASP A 281 10.02 9.10 -6.09
C ASP A 281 10.34 10.43 -6.78
N LEU A 282 9.90 10.59 -8.03
CA LEU A 282 10.07 11.81 -8.81
C LEU A 282 9.27 12.99 -8.22
N GLU A 283 8.03 12.73 -7.76
CA GLU A 283 7.23 13.70 -7.02
C GLU A 283 7.97 14.18 -5.76
N ASN A 284 8.45 13.22 -4.96
CA ASN A 284 9.19 13.50 -3.74
C ASN A 284 10.49 14.25 -4.02
N LEU A 285 11.24 13.88 -5.06
CA LEU A 285 12.45 14.57 -5.48
C LEU A 285 12.20 16.05 -5.76
N MET A 286 11.20 16.36 -6.58
CA MET A 286 10.86 17.74 -6.93
C MET A 286 10.25 18.52 -5.76
N ASN A 287 9.57 17.83 -4.84
CA ASN A 287 9.08 18.44 -3.60
C ASN A 287 10.22 18.79 -2.63
N GLU A 288 11.17 17.88 -2.43
CA GLU A 288 12.35 18.13 -1.60
C GLU A 288 13.23 19.24 -2.17
N ALA A 289 13.39 19.30 -3.50
CA ALA A 289 14.12 20.39 -4.17
C ALA A 289 13.43 21.75 -3.96
N ALA A 290 12.08 21.78 -4.03
CA ALA A 290 11.32 22.99 -3.73
C ALA A 290 11.48 23.43 -2.27
N ILE A 291 11.47 22.48 -1.33
CA ILE A 291 11.70 22.76 0.10
C ILE A 291 13.12 23.32 0.30
N GLN A 292 14.12 22.77 -0.39
CA GLN A 292 15.50 23.24 -0.30
C GLN A 292 15.63 24.67 -0.83
N ALA A 293 15.07 24.97 -2.00
CA ALA A 293 15.06 26.33 -2.56
C ALA A 293 14.39 27.34 -1.63
N ALA A 294 13.24 26.95 -1.02
CA ALA A 294 12.54 27.81 -0.05
C ALA A 294 13.34 28.05 1.23
N ARG A 295 14.10 27.07 1.72
CA ARG A 295 14.99 27.24 2.89
C ARG A 295 16.16 28.19 2.63
N ASP A 296 16.58 28.27 1.36
CA ASP A 296 17.63 29.17 0.93
C ASP A 296 17.06 30.52 0.43
N ASP A 297 15.80 30.84 0.79
CA ASP A 297 15.06 32.08 0.44
C ASP A 297 15.04 32.38 -1.08
N ARG A 298 15.02 31.34 -1.91
CA ARG A 298 14.95 31.46 -3.38
C ARG A 298 13.52 31.24 -3.89
N ALA A 299 13.16 31.96 -4.94
CA ALA A 299 11.84 31.88 -5.58
C ALA A 299 11.73 30.79 -6.65
N TYR A 300 12.82 30.12 -6.98
CA TYR A 300 12.89 29.07 -8.03
C TYR A 300 13.86 27.97 -7.63
N ILE A 301 13.63 26.77 -8.18
CA ILE A 301 14.43 25.58 -7.96
C ILE A 301 15.61 25.58 -8.92
N MET A 302 16.81 25.41 -8.40
CA MET A 302 18.04 25.27 -9.20
C MET A 302 18.45 23.80 -9.31
N LYS A 303 19.33 23.48 -10.26
CA LYS A 303 19.91 22.14 -10.42
C LYS A 303 20.57 21.65 -9.14
N GLU A 304 21.28 22.50 -8.41
CA GLU A 304 21.93 22.18 -7.14
C GLU A 304 20.94 21.67 -6.07
N ASP A 305 19.69 22.20 -6.05
CA ASP A 305 18.66 21.75 -5.11
C ASP A 305 18.17 20.34 -5.45
N ILE A 306 18.08 20.05 -6.74
CA ILE A 306 17.67 18.74 -7.25
C ILE A 306 18.77 17.71 -6.96
N ASP A 307 20.04 18.05 -7.19
CA ASP A 307 21.17 17.18 -6.90
C ASP A 307 21.27 16.83 -5.41
N LYS A 308 21.14 17.84 -4.52
CA LYS A 308 21.09 17.63 -3.07
C LYS A 308 19.88 16.75 -2.65
N SER A 309 18.74 16.99 -3.28
CA SER A 309 17.52 16.22 -3.01
C SER A 309 17.60 14.80 -3.55
N PHE A 310 18.27 14.58 -4.68
CA PHE A 310 18.50 13.25 -5.24
C PHE A 310 19.31 12.38 -4.26
N ILE A 311 20.39 12.92 -3.69
CA ILE A 311 21.17 12.23 -2.65
C ILE A 311 20.29 11.94 -1.42
N LYS A 312 19.51 12.94 -0.97
CA LYS A 312 18.62 12.80 0.20
C LYS A 312 17.54 11.74 -0.01
N VAL A 313 16.93 11.67 -1.19
CA VAL A 313 15.87 10.70 -1.51
C VAL A 313 16.46 9.30 -1.71
N GLY A 314 17.60 9.18 -2.40
CA GLY A 314 18.24 7.90 -2.72
C GLY A 314 18.94 7.24 -1.54
N ILE A 315 19.61 8.01 -0.70
CA ILE A 315 20.51 7.50 0.36
C ILE A 315 20.03 7.92 1.75
N GLY A 316 19.38 9.07 1.85
CA GLY A 316 18.94 9.66 3.12
C GLY A 316 19.73 10.92 3.48
N THR A 317 19.31 11.56 4.57
CA THR A 317 19.91 12.83 5.03
C THR A 317 21.31 12.60 5.63
N GLU A 318 22.28 13.37 5.17
CA GLU A 318 23.64 13.41 5.73
C GLU A 318 23.64 13.98 7.16
N LYS A 319 24.36 13.33 8.08
CA LYS A 319 24.53 13.77 9.47
C LYS A 319 25.83 14.57 9.66
N LYS A 320 25.90 15.75 9.08
CA LYS A 320 27.10 16.63 9.10
C LYS A 320 27.52 17.05 10.53
N SER A 321 26.60 17.05 11.49
CA SER A 321 26.87 17.38 12.88
C SER A 321 27.46 16.24 13.71
N ARG A 322 27.49 15.00 13.16
CA ARG A 322 28.05 13.85 13.88
C ARG A 322 29.57 13.94 13.93
N VAL A 323 30.10 13.93 15.14
CA VAL A 323 31.56 13.84 15.35
C VAL A 323 31.99 12.39 15.11
N VAL A 324 32.76 12.16 14.07
CA VAL A 324 33.33 10.84 13.71
C VAL A 324 34.83 10.86 14.04
N PRO A 325 35.34 9.89 14.81
CA PRO A 325 36.76 9.76 15.06
C PRO A 325 37.59 9.68 13.77
N GLU A 326 38.83 10.20 13.77
CA GLU A 326 39.66 10.20 12.58
C GLU A 326 40.00 8.78 12.09
N SER A 327 40.11 7.82 13.01
CA SER A 327 40.27 6.40 12.67
C SER A 327 39.08 5.86 11.86
N GLU A 328 37.84 6.15 12.28
CA GLU A 328 36.65 5.70 11.55
C GLU A 328 36.49 6.41 10.21
N ARG A 329 36.83 7.71 10.15
CA ARG A 329 36.84 8.46 8.88
C ARG A 329 37.82 7.88 7.89
N ARG A 330 39.00 7.47 8.36
CA ARG A 330 40.02 6.81 7.52
C ARG A 330 39.53 5.46 7.00
N ILE A 331 38.95 4.63 7.85
CA ILE A 331 38.34 3.35 7.46
C ILE A 331 37.29 3.58 6.37
N THR A 332 36.33 4.48 6.63
CA THR A 332 35.28 4.81 5.65
C THR A 332 35.85 5.32 4.34
N ALA A 333 36.86 6.17 4.37
CA ALA A 333 37.49 6.71 3.15
C ALA A 333 38.10 5.62 2.26
N TYR A 334 38.80 4.66 2.85
CA TYR A 334 39.35 3.53 2.09
C TYR A 334 38.28 2.60 1.57
N HIS A 335 37.24 2.33 2.39
CA HIS A 335 36.11 1.50 2.02
C HIS A 335 35.37 2.10 0.77
N GLU A 336 34.99 3.36 0.85
CA GLU A 336 34.29 4.02 -0.27
C GLU A 336 35.18 4.21 -1.50
N SER A 337 36.50 4.41 -1.29
CA SER A 337 37.44 4.46 -2.40
C SER A 337 37.55 3.11 -3.11
N GLY A 338 37.47 2.00 -2.39
CA GLY A 338 37.44 0.66 -2.96
C GLY A 338 36.28 0.44 -3.92
N HIS A 339 35.08 0.88 -3.54
CA HIS A 339 33.94 0.86 -4.42
C HIS A 339 34.17 1.78 -5.64
N ALA A 340 34.59 3.03 -5.41
CA ALA A 340 34.77 4.02 -6.45
C ALA A 340 35.80 3.60 -7.52
N ILE A 341 36.91 3.00 -7.13
CA ILE A 341 37.90 2.48 -8.06
C ILE A 341 37.32 1.41 -8.96
N LEU A 342 36.53 0.48 -8.43
CA LEU A 342 35.94 -0.59 -9.21
C LEU A 342 34.83 -0.07 -10.14
N PHE A 343 34.05 0.92 -9.72
CA PHE A 343 33.12 1.61 -10.62
C PHE A 343 33.84 2.28 -11.79
N HIS A 344 35.04 2.82 -11.58
CA HIS A 344 35.81 3.44 -12.64
C HIS A 344 36.47 2.43 -13.60
N LEU A 345 36.88 1.27 -13.08
CA LEU A 345 37.62 0.27 -13.87
C LEU A 345 36.73 -0.72 -14.64
N LEU A 346 35.53 -0.99 -14.14
CA LEU A 346 34.63 -1.99 -14.72
C LEU A 346 33.66 -1.36 -15.72
N PRO A 347 33.50 -1.93 -16.92
CA PRO A 347 32.78 -1.27 -18.02
C PRO A 347 31.26 -1.26 -17.89
N ASP A 348 30.67 -2.22 -17.15
CA ASP A 348 29.22 -2.42 -17.15
C ASP A 348 28.49 -1.87 -15.91
N VAL A 349 29.21 -1.23 -14.99
CA VAL A 349 28.64 -0.77 -13.69
C VAL A 349 28.27 0.71 -13.66
N GLY A 350 28.62 1.46 -14.70
CA GLY A 350 28.37 2.89 -14.81
C GLY A 350 29.37 3.76 -14.02
N PRO A 351 29.46 5.05 -14.33
CA PRO A 351 30.34 5.97 -13.65
C PRO A 351 29.86 6.31 -12.24
N VAL A 352 30.80 6.73 -11.40
CA VAL A 352 30.47 7.23 -10.05
C VAL A 352 29.85 8.61 -10.17
N TYR A 353 28.69 8.80 -9.53
CA TYR A 353 28.03 10.10 -9.38
C TYR A 353 28.60 10.87 -8.19
N THR A 354 28.70 10.23 -7.03
CA THR A 354 29.24 10.86 -5.82
C THR A 354 29.81 9.83 -4.85
N VAL A 355 30.84 10.25 -4.10
CA VAL A 355 31.42 9.50 -2.98
C VAL A 355 31.42 10.40 -1.76
N SER A 356 30.96 9.92 -0.63
CA SER A 356 30.93 10.68 0.61
C SER A 356 31.32 9.81 1.80
N ILE A 357 32.10 10.41 2.70
CA ILE A 357 32.48 9.81 4.00
C ILE A 357 31.64 10.42 5.14
N ILE A 358 30.55 11.10 4.81
CA ILE A 358 29.62 11.69 5.78
C ILE A 358 28.57 10.64 6.14
N PRO A 359 28.37 10.32 7.42
CA PRO A 359 27.37 9.36 7.82
C PRO A 359 25.94 9.79 7.44
N THR A 360 25.10 8.82 7.10
CA THR A 360 23.70 9.06 6.75
C THR A 360 22.73 8.72 7.88
N GLY A 361 21.50 9.18 7.76
CA GLY A 361 20.42 8.89 8.70
C GLY A 361 20.05 7.40 8.78
N THR A 362 20.32 6.63 7.74
CA THR A 362 20.07 5.19 7.62
C THR A 362 21.13 4.32 8.31
N GLY A 363 22.20 4.93 8.84
CA GLY A 363 23.23 4.24 9.61
C GLY A 363 24.50 3.91 8.81
N ALA A 364 24.57 4.24 7.52
CA ALA A 364 25.80 4.12 6.74
C ALA A 364 26.85 5.14 7.21
N ALA A 365 28.12 4.72 7.27
CA ALA A 365 29.23 5.58 7.66
C ALA A 365 29.71 6.49 6.52
N GLY A 366 29.54 6.05 5.28
CA GLY A 366 29.74 6.74 4.02
C GLY A 366 28.87 6.13 2.95
N TYR A 367 29.06 6.56 1.72
CA TYR A 367 28.38 5.96 0.57
C TYR A 367 29.08 6.29 -0.75
N THR A 368 29.01 5.35 -1.68
CA THR A 368 29.42 5.51 -3.07
C THR A 368 28.18 5.29 -3.95
N MET A 369 27.78 6.29 -4.71
CA MET A 369 26.58 6.26 -5.54
C MET A 369 26.99 6.26 -7.02
N PRO A 370 26.64 5.20 -7.78
CA PRO A 370 26.82 5.23 -9.23
C PRO A 370 25.76 6.09 -9.91
N LEU A 371 26.09 6.61 -11.09
CA LEU A 371 25.13 7.20 -12.00
C LEU A 371 24.58 6.10 -12.91
N PRO A 372 23.28 5.77 -12.85
CA PRO A 372 22.71 4.82 -13.78
C PRO A 372 22.72 5.42 -15.20
N GLU A 373 23.38 4.73 -16.15
CA GLU A 373 23.44 5.24 -17.53
C GLU A 373 22.24 4.88 -18.38
N ASN A 374 21.60 3.74 -18.12
CA ASN A 374 20.51 3.20 -18.93
C ASN A 374 19.48 2.44 -18.11
N ASP A 375 18.23 2.40 -18.60
CA ASP A 375 17.16 1.55 -18.09
C ASP A 375 17.29 0.14 -18.71
N ASN A 376 18.30 -0.61 -18.27
CA ASN A 376 18.54 -1.94 -18.80
C ASN A 376 17.44 -2.92 -18.35
N VAL A 377 16.75 -3.52 -19.32
CA VAL A 377 15.71 -4.55 -19.07
C VAL A 377 16.35 -5.88 -18.65
N PHE A 378 17.55 -6.17 -19.15
CA PHE A 378 18.25 -7.43 -18.89
C PHE A 378 19.55 -7.20 -18.15
N MET A 379 19.81 -8.03 -17.16
CA MET A 379 21.12 -8.11 -16.49
C MET A 379 21.87 -9.33 -17.01
N THR A 380 23.03 -9.12 -17.61
CA THR A 380 23.91 -10.21 -18.06
C THR A 380 24.62 -10.84 -16.87
N ARG A 381 25.10 -12.09 -17.02
CA ARG A 381 25.97 -12.75 -16.03
C ARG A 381 27.21 -11.91 -15.73
N GLY A 382 27.82 -11.33 -16.78
CA GLY A 382 29.00 -10.47 -16.64
C GLY A 382 28.73 -9.23 -15.77
N LYS A 383 27.60 -8.54 -16.04
CA LYS A 383 27.19 -7.37 -15.23
C LYS A 383 26.94 -7.75 -13.77
N MET A 384 26.23 -8.85 -13.50
CA MET A 384 25.98 -9.31 -12.13
C MET A 384 27.28 -9.64 -11.37
N ILE A 385 28.27 -10.22 -12.07
CA ILE A 385 29.60 -10.46 -11.49
C ILE A 385 30.30 -9.13 -11.18
N GLN A 386 30.24 -8.15 -12.08
CA GLN A 386 30.83 -6.83 -11.84
C GLN A 386 30.14 -6.10 -10.69
N ASP A 387 28.83 -6.17 -10.57
CA ASP A 387 28.08 -5.62 -9.43
C ASP A 387 28.51 -6.29 -8.09
N ILE A 388 28.78 -7.60 -8.11
CA ILE A 388 29.36 -8.32 -6.96
C ILE A 388 30.78 -7.82 -6.65
N MET A 389 31.63 -7.66 -7.66
CA MET A 389 32.98 -7.14 -7.49
C MET A 389 32.99 -5.76 -6.86
N VAL A 390 32.16 -4.84 -7.39
CA VAL A 390 32.01 -3.49 -6.82
C VAL A 390 31.56 -3.56 -5.36
N SER A 391 30.54 -4.36 -5.06
CA SER A 391 30.04 -4.50 -3.68
C SER A 391 31.09 -5.06 -2.72
N LEU A 392 32.03 -5.87 -3.18
CA LEU A 392 33.15 -6.37 -2.36
C LEU A 392 34.31 -5.38 -2.27
N GLY A 393 34.36 -4.36 -3.12
CA GLY A 393 35.46 -3.42 -3.23
C GLY A 393 35.82 -2.73 -1.93
N GLY A 394 34.84 -2.27 -1.18
CA GLY A 394 35.06 -1.63 0.13
C GLY A 394 35.70 -2.58 1.13
N ARG A 395 35.22 -3.81 1.21
CA ARG A 395 35.74 -4.84 2.10
C ARG A 395 37.18 -5.20 1.78
N ILE A 396 37.47 -5.38 0.49
CA ILE A 396 38.84 -5.70 0.02
C ILE A 396 39.79 -4.54 0.28
N ALA A 397 39.36 -3.30 0.12
CA ALA A 397 40.18 -2.13 0.43
C ALA A 397 40.49 -2.02 1.93
N GLU A 398 39.55 -2.34 2.82
CA GLU A 398 39.86 -2.45 4.26
C GLU A 398 40.96 -3.48 4.54
N GLU A 399 40.82 -4.70 4.02
CA GLU A 399 41.76 -5.79 4.21
C GLU A 399 43.18 -5.45 3.71
N LEU A 400 43.26 -4.86 2.52
CA LEU A 400 44.56 -4.53 1.91
C LEU A 400 45.30 -3.38 2.60
N ILE A 401 44.58 -2.40 3.16
CA ILE A 401 45.23 -1.17 3.67
C ILE A 401 45.29 -1.14 5.20
N LEU A 402 44.35 -1.77 5.88
CA LEU A 402 44.26 -1.73 7.35
C LEU A 402 44.75 -3.02 7.99
N ASP A 403 45.00 -4.06 7.20
CA ASP A 403 45.32 -5.42 7.66
C ASP A 403 44.29 -5.97 8.66
N ASP A 404 43.07 -5.45 8.55
CA ASP A 404 41.93 -5.81 9.40
C ASP A 404 40.62 -5.57 8.63
N ILE A 405 39.50 -6.02 9.20
CA ILE A 405 38.19 -6.00 8.60
C ILE A 405 37.13 -5.49 9.58
N THR A 406 36.20 -4.70 9.10
CA THR A 406 35.15 -4.13 9.95
C THR A 406 33.76 -4.69 9.65
N THR A 407 32.83 -4.39 10.53
CA THR A 407 31.39 -4.70 10.32
C THR A 407 30.73 -3.76 9.31
N GLY A 408 31.43 -2.73 8.81
CA GLY A 408 30.91 -1.73 7.87
C GLY A 408 30.39 -2.35 6.58
N ALA A 409 31.07 -3.37 6.06
CA ALA A 409 30.70 -4.09 4.83
C ALA A 409 29.48 -5.03 4.97
N SER A 410 28.72 -4.99 6.07
CA SER A 410 27.63 -5.95 6.30
C SER A 410 26.51 -5.86 5.26
N GLN A 411 26.19 -4.66 4.78
CA GLN A 411 25.16 -4.44 3.75
C GLN A 411 25.66 -4.91 2.38
N ASP A 412 26.93 -4.69 2.07
CA ASP A 412 27.54 -5.12 0.81
C ASP A 412 27.59 -6.63 0.71
N ILE A 413 28.01 -7.31 1.79
CA ILE A 413 28.01 -8.78 1.87
C ILE A 413 26.58 -9.34 1.71
N LYS A 414 25.57 -8.67 2.28
CA LYS A 414 24.18 -9.07 2.10
C LYS A 414 23.75 -8.95 0.63
N GLN A 415 24.11 -7.86 -0.04
CA GLN A 415 23.81 -7.64 -1.45
C GLN A 415 24.51 -8.66 -2.34
N VAL A 416 25.80 -8.92 -2.12
CA VAL A 416 26.57 -9.97 -2.80
C VAL A 416 25.92 -11.33 -2.66
N THR A 417 25.50 -11.69 -1.43
CA THR A 417 24.84 -12.95 -1.15
C THR A 417 23.51 -13.07 -1.90
N GLN A 418 22.74 -11.99 -1.99
CA GLN A 418 21.48 -11.96 -2.75
C GLN A 418 21.72 -12.15 -4.25
N TYR A 419 22.71 -11.46 -4.84
CA TYR A 419 23.06 -11.61 -6.26
C TYR A 419 23.57 -13.02 -6.55
N ALA A 420 24.53 -13.51 -5.81
CA ALA A 420 25.09 -14.84 -6.01
C ALA A 420 24.01 -15.94 -5.89
N ARG A 421 23.15 -15.82 -4.87
CA ARG A 421 22.02 -16.74 -4.70
C ARG A 421 21.05 -16.66 -5.87
N ALA A 422 20.69 -15.46 -6.34
CA ALA A 422 19.77 -15.28 -7.46
C ALA A 422 20.36 -15.84 -8.76
N MET A 423 21.66 -15.64 -9.03
CA MET A 423 22.35 -16.21 -10.18
C MET A 423 22.24 -17.72 -10.21
N VAL A 424 22.44 -18.39 -9.09
CA VAL A 424 22.39 -19.84 -8.98
C VAL A 424 20.95 -20.37 -8.98
N THR A 425 20.10 -19.83 -8.08
CA THR A 425 18.79 -20.46 -7.81
C THR A 425 17.67 -19.97 -8.69
N LYS A 426 17.76 -18.75 -9.22
CA LYS A 426 16.68 -18.12 -9.98
C LYS A 426 16.97 -18.06 -11.47
N PHE A 427 18.21 -17.72 -11.85
CA PHE A 427 18.56 -17.42 -13.23
C PHE A 427 19.30 -18.56 -13.93
N GLY A 428 19.66 -19.65 -13.22
CA GLY A 428 20.37 -20.80 -13.81
C GLY A 428 21.72 -20.43 -14.39
N MET A 429 22.44 -19.48 -13.78
CA MET A 429 23.74 -18.98 -14.25
C MET A 429 24.94 -19.76 -13.68
N SER A 430 24.72 -20.93 -13.07
CA SER A 430 25.76 -21.84 -12.60
C SER A 430 26.09 -22.87 -13.67
N ASP A 431 27.38 -23.02 -14.01
CA ASP A 431 27.85 -24.02 -14.97
C ASP A 431 27.74 -25.45 -14.40
N GLU A 432 27.82 -25.61 -13.06
CA GLU A 432 27.71 -26.91 -12.39
C GLU A 432 26.28 -27.39 -12.23
N LEU A 433 25.34 -26.47 -11.91
CA LEU A 433 23.94 -26.80 -11.61
C LEU A 433 23.03 -26.68 -12.83
N GLY A 434 23.48 -26.04 -13.90
CA GLY A 434 22.74 -25.89 -15.16
C GLY A 434 21.50 -24.97 -15.07
N LEU A 435 20.62 -25.12 -16.06
CA LEU A 435 19.45 -24.25 -16.32
C LEU A 435 18.23 -24.67 -15.47
N ILE A 436 18.37 -24.76 -14.17
CA ILE A 436 17.31 -25.16 -13.24
C ILE A 436 16.94 -23.99 -12.32
N ASN A 437 15.61 -23.75 -12.17
CA ASN A 437 15.12 -22.78 -11.19
C ASN A 437 14.79 -23.47 -9.86
N TYR A 438 15.69 -23.39 -8.91
CA TYR A 438 15.55 -23.98 -7.58
C TYR A 438 14.54 -23.26 -6.69
N CYS A 439 14.14 -22.04 -7.01
CA CYS A 439 13.11 -21.31 -6.26
C CYS A 439 11.72 -21.95 -6.40
N LEU A 440 11.48 -22.66 -7.49
CA LEU A 440 10.22 -23.41 -7.72
C LEU A 440 10.18 -24.76 -6.98
N LEU A 441 11.34 -25.33 -6.64
CA LEU A 441 11.44 -26.62 -5.96
C LEU A 441 11.08 -26.53 -4.46
N TYR A 442 11.09 -25.34 -3.86
CA TYR A 442 10.65 -25.14 -2.47
C TYR A 442 9.14 -25.30 -2.26
N THR A 443 8.36 -25.45 -3.34
CA THR A 443 6.93 -25.78 -3.28
C THR A 443 6.66 -27.26 -3.42
N SER A 444 7.67 -28.10 -3.60
CA SER A 444 7.54 -29.56 -3.52
C SER A 444 7.33 -29.96 -2.07
N PRO A 445 6.40 -30.90 -1.77
CA PRO A 445 6.21 -31.41 -0.44
C PRO A 445 7.53 -31.93 0.12
N SER A 446 7.84 -31.57 1.36
CA SER A 446 9.01 -32.09 2.07
C SER A 446 8.93 -33.62 2.13
N PRO A 447 10.04 -34.37 2.14
CA PRO A 447 9.99 -35.82 2.39
C PRO A 447 9.24 -36.21 3.68
N ARG A 448 9.06 -35.25 4.62
CA ARG A 448 8.22 -35.44 5.82
C ARG A 448 6.73 -35.43 5.51
N ASP A 449 6.30 -34.77 4.43
CA ASP A 449 4.89 -34.73 4.03
C ASP A 449 4.44 -36.04 3.39
N TYR A 450 5.38 -36.85 2.85
CA TYR A 450 5.13 -38.20 2.35
C TYR A 450 5.15 -39.29 3.44
N ALA A 451 5.72 -38.98 4.60
CA ALA A 451 5.76 -39.93 5.72
C ALA A 451 4.51 -39.87 6.62
N ALA A 452 3.62 -38.91 6.37
CA ALA A 452 2.38 -38.70 7.15
C ALA A 452 1.10 -39.10 6.38
N SER A 453 1.23 -39.60 5.15
CA SER A 453 0.18 -40.21 4.33
C SER A 453 0.45 -41.73 4.22
#